data_f575338b2f1c37ebec198ad6afbdc8e3
#
_entry.id   f575338b2f1c37ebec198ad6afbdc8e3
#
_cell.length_a   1.000
_cell.length_b   1.000
_cell.length_c   1.000
_cell.angle_alpha   90.00
_cell.angle_beta   90.00
_cell.angle_gamma   90.00
#
_symmetry.space_group_name_H-M   'P 1'
#
loop_
_entity.id
_entity.type
_entity.pdbx_description
1 polymer ?
#
loop_
_entity_poly.entity_id
_entity_poly.type
_entity_poly.pdbx_seq_one_letter_code
_entity_poly.pdbx_strand_id
1 'polypeptide(L)'
;MKLGLLTAAFPDQSLEEVARWAAASGFESLEIASWPAEPGNRRRYGGVSHLDVERLGESEARAVRELLDAHGLEISALAYYPNPLDPDAGARRAAQDHLKQVILAAEQLGVRTVGTFVGRDRSQPVSRSLAQFEEQWPPLVAFAAEHGTRIAIENCPMIFSEDEWPGGNNLAYSPALWRRMFEMVPAENFGLNFDPSHLIWQFIDVGRAVGDFAARIFHVHAKDMEIDRDGLYEQGVMSLGMGWQVPRLPGLGEVRWDRFIAALYRSGYDGFISIEHEDRAFEGDLEL
;
A
#
# COMPACT_ATOMS: atom_id res chain seq x y z
N MET A 1 12.68 7.39 -11.84
CA MET A 1 11.44 6.78 -11.29
C MET A 1 10.88 5.84 -12.34
N LYS A 2 10.42 4.65 -11.96
CA LYS A 2 9.87 3.62 -12.86
C LYS A 2 8.37 3.46 -12.61
N LEU A 3 7.61 3.32 -13.70
CA LEU A 3 6.17 3.10 -13.63
C LEU A 3 5.86 1.63 -13.38
N GLY A 4 5.05 1.37 -12.38
CA GLY A 4 4.62 0.04 -11.98
C GLY A 4 3.11 -0.09 -11.85
N LEU A 5 2.69 -1.29 -11.48
CA LEU A 5 1.31 -1.65 -11.27
C LEU A 5 1.17 -2.57 -10.05
N LEU A 6 0.20 -2.29 -9.19
CA LEU A 6 -0.22 -3.22 -8.13
C LEU A 6 -1.10 -4.33 -8.74
N THR A 7 -0.63 -5.56 -8.66
CA THR A 7 -1.28 -6.70 -9.33
C THR A 7 -2.64 -7.08 -8.72
N ALA A 8 -2.98 -6.57 -7.53
CA ALA A 8 -4.29 -6.80 -6.90
C ALA A 8 -5.48 -6.32 -7.73
N ALA A 9 -5.26 -5.45 -8.73
CA ALA A 9 -6.28 -5.03 -9.69
C ALA A 9 -6.76 -6.17 -10.62
N PHE A 10 -6.01 -7.28 -10.70
CA PHE A 10 -6.29 -8.41 -11.60
C PHE A 10 -6.59 -9.70 -10.83
N PRO A 11 -7.70 -9.78 -10.08
CA PRO A 11 -7.94 -10.87 -9.14
C PRO A 11 -8.16 -12.24 -9.79
N ASP A 12 -8.48 -12.29 -11.06
CA ASP A 12 -8.84 -13.51 -11.80
C ASP A 12 -7.76 -13.97 -12.80
N GLN A 13 -6.68 -13.19 -12.96
CA GLN A 13 -5.56 -13.50 -13.83
C GLN A 13 -4.42 -14.15 -13.02
N SER A 14 -3.61 -14.95 -13.70
CA SER A 14 -2.33 -15.45 -13.16
C SER A 14 -1.26 -14.35 -13.20
N LEU A 15 -0.19 -14.50 -12.40
CA LEU A 15 0.97 -13.60 -12.46
C LEU A 15 1.56 -13.50 -13.87
N GLU A 16 1.58 -14.61 -14.62
CA GLU A 16 2.08 -14.64 -16.01
C GLU A 16 1.22 -13.79 -16.95
N GLU A 17 -0.11 -13.90 -16.83
CA GLU A 17 -1.04 -13.09 -17.63
C GLU A 17 -0.90 -11.60 -17.31
N VAL A 18 -0.81 -11.25 -16.02
CA VAL A 18 -0.58 -9.87 -15.56
C VAL A 18 0.77 -9.35 -16.07
N ALA A 19 1.85 -10.13 -15.96
CA ALA A 19 3.17 -9.72 -16.41
C ALA A 19 3.20 -9.45 -17.93
N ARG A 20 2.59 -10.34 -18.72
CA ARG A 20 2.49 -10.17 -20.18
C ARG A 20 1.71 -8.91 -20.55
N TRP A 21 0.57 -8.69 -19.92
CA TRP A 21 -0.25 -7.49 -20.14
C TRP A 21 0.48 -6.22 -19.73
N ALA A 22 1.09 -6.20 -18.55
CA ALA A 22 1.80 -5.04 -18.03
C ALA A 22 2.98 -4.64 -18.93
N ALA A 23 3.78 -5.62 -19.35
CA ALA A 23 4.89 -5.37 -20.29
C ALA A 23 4.40 -4.82 -21.64
N ALA A 24 3.32 -5.39 -22.20
CA ALA A 24 2.73 -4.91 -23.44
C ALA A 24 2.14 -3.50 -23.31
N SER A 25 1.71 -3.11 -22.11
CA SER A 25 1.16 -1.79 -21.76
C SER A 25 2.24 -0.76 -21.37
N GLY A 26 3.52 -1.15 -21.38
CA GLY A 26 4.65 -0.24 -21.15
C GLY A 26 4.99 -0.02 -19.66
N PHE A 27 4.51 -0.87 -18.76
CA PHE A 27 4.97 -0.87 -17.38
C PHE A 27 6.40 -1.42 -17.27
N GLU A 28 7.14 -0.92 -16.28
CA GLU A 28 8.52 -1.30 -15.99
C GLU A 28 8.64 -2.19 -14.75
N SER A 29 7.58 -2.24 -13.91
CA SER A 29 7.60 -3.02 -12.67
C SER A 29 6.22 -3.48 -12.21
N LEU A 30 6.23 -4.50 -11.34
CA LEU A 30 5.04 -4.97 -10.64
C LEU A 30 5.22 -4.86 -9.12
N GLU A 31 4.20 -4.38 -8.45
CA GLU A 31 3.98 -4.61 -7.02
C GLU A 31 3.11 -5.84 -6.87
N ILE A 32 3.68 -6.94 -6.37
CA ILE A 32 3.03 -8.25 -6.42
C ILE A 32 2.13 -8.46 -5.19
N ALA A 33 0.85 -8.64 -5.42
CA ALA A 33 -0.13 -9.01 -4.40
C ALA A 33 0.21 -10.37 -3.77
N SER A 34 0.38 -10.39 -2.44
CA SER A 34 0.92 -11.53 -1.67
C SER A 34 0.07 -11.83 -0.43
N TRP A 35 -1.27 -11.77 -0.55
CA TRP A 35 -2.18 -12.19 0.53
C TRP A 35 -2.15 -13.71 0.71
N PRO A 36 -2.62 -14.24 1.87
CA PRO A 36 -2.79 -15.68 2.02
C PRO A 36 -3.63 -16.27 0.89
N ALA A 37 -3.17 -17.36 0.29
CA ALA A 37 -3.80 -18.02 -0.86
C ALA A 37 -5.05 -18.84 -0.47
N GLU A 38 -5.82 -18.43 0.52
CA GLU A 38 -6.99 -19.14 1.02
C GLU A 38 -8.28 -18.73 0.29
N PRO A 39 -9.18 -19.68 -0.03
CA PRO A 39 -10.50 -19.36 -0.55
C PRO A 39 -11.30 -18.51 0.46
N GLY A 40 -11.90 -17.42 -0.02
CA GLY A 40 -12.77 -16.56 0.79
C GLY A 40 -12.15 -15.29 1.34
N ASN A 41 -10.84 -15.09 1.20
CA ASN A 41 -10.16 -13.86 1.60
C ASN A 41 -10.31 -12.71 0.59
N ARG A 42 -10.86 -12.99 -0.59
CA ARG A 42 -11.05 -11.97 -1.62
C ARG A 42 -12.05 -10.92 -1.20
N ARG A 43 -11.63 -9.69 -1.24
CA ARG A 43 -12.47 -8.49 -1.14
C ARG A 43 -12.13 -7.57 -2.31
N ARG A 44 -12.94 -6.56 -2.55
CA ARG A 44 -12.61 -5.58 -3.57
C ARG A 44 -11.25 -4.95 -3.23
N TYR A 45 -10.34 -4.99 -4.21
CA TYR A 45 -8.97 -4.46 -4.12
C TYR A 45 -8.06 -5.08 -3.03
N GLY A 46 -8.38 -6.29 -2.58
CA GLY A 46 -7.54 -6.99 -1.62
C GLY A 46 -7.85 -8.48 -1.52
N GLY A 47 -7.03 -9.21 -0.76
CA GLY A 47 -7.17 -10.66 -0.62
C GLY A 47 -6.79 -11.42 -1.90
N VAL A 48 -6.05 -10.79 -2.82
CA VAL A 48 -5.51 -11.41 -4.03
C VAL A 48 -4.14 -11.97 -3.73
N SER A 49 -3.84 -13.16 -4.22
CA SER A 49 -2.51 -13.75 -4.13
C SER A 49 -2.02 -14.12 -5.52
N HIS A 50 -1.03 -13.38 -6.01
CA HIS A 50 -0.28 -13.71 -7.21
C HIS A 50 1.05 -14.41 -6.87
N LEU A 51 1.39 -14.45 -5.58
CA LEU A 51 2.55 -15.11 -5.04
C LEU A 51 2.17 -15.83 -3.74
N ASP A 52 2.15 -17.17 -3.75
CA ASP A 52 1.96 -17.96 -2.54
C ASP A 52 3.28 -17.98 -1.75
N VAL A 53 3.41 -17.01 -0.83
CA VAL A 53 4.64 -16.81 -0.04
C VAL A 53 4.90 -17.94 0.95
N GLU A 54 3.88 -18.70 1.35
CA GLU A 54 4.02 -19.83 2.28
C GLU A 54 4.62 -21.06 1.60
N ARG A 55 4.47 -21.15 0.28
CA ARG A 55 5.00 -22.25 -0.55
C ARG A 55 6.18 -21.84 -1.41
N LEU A 56 6.64 -20.59 -1.28
CA LEU A 56 7.74 -20.10 -2.08
C LEU A 56 9.05 -20.77 -1.67
N GLY A 57 9.48 -21.75 -2.47
CA GLY A 57 10.80 -22.33 -2.38
C GLY A 57 11.78 -21.68 -3.35
N GLU A 58 13.03 -22.15 -3.36
CA GLU A 58 14.08 -21.59 -4.25
C GLU A 58 13.76 -21.77 -5.74
N SER A 59 13.11 -22.89 -6.10
CA SER A 59 12.70 -23.17 -7.49
C SER A 59 11.59 -22.22 -7.95
N GLU A 60 10.60 -22.00 -7.11
CA GLU A 60 9.46 -21.10 -7.38
C GLU A 60 9.94 -19.65 -7.46
N ALA A 61 10.79 -19.23 -6.53
CA ALA A 61 11.39 -17.88 -6.54
C ALA A 61 12.21 -17.64 -7.82
N ARG A 62 12.95 -18.65 -8.29
CA ARG A 62 13.66 -18.58 -9.56
C ARG A 62 12.71 -18.47 -10.74
N ALA A 63 11.65 -19.29 -10.78
CA ALA A 63 10.67 -19.24 -11.86
C ALA A 63 9.96 -17.87 -11.94
N VAL A 64 9.64 -17.26 -10.81
CA VAL A 64 9.06 -15.91 -10.75
C VAL A 64 10.03 -14.88 -11.33
N ARG A 65 11.31 -14.92 -10.94
CA ARG A 65 12.32 -14.00 -11.50
C ARG A 65 12.49 -14.19 -13.00
N GLU A 66 12.63 -15.43 -13.48
CA GLU A 66 12.77 -15.76 -14.91
C GLU A 66 11.56 -15.28 -15.72
N LEU A 67 10.35 -15.44 -15.18
CA LEU A 67 9.11 -14.94 -15.80
C LEU A 67 9.17 -13.42 -15.99
N LEU A 68 9.49 -12.67 -14.94
CA LEU A 68 9.50 -11.21 -14.99
C LEU A 68 10.65 -10.67 -15.85
N ASP A 69 11.83 -11.28 -15.75
CA ASP A 69 13.00 -10.96 -16.57
C ASP A 69 12.69 -11.16 -18.07
N ALA A 70 11.98 -12.23 -18.44
CA ALA A 70 11.56 -12.49 -19.81
C ALA A 70 10.63 -11.41 -20.38
N HIS A 71 9.93 -10.68 -19.51
CA HIS A 71 9.06 -9.56 -19.86
C HIS A 71 9.71 -8.19 -19.63
N GLY A 72 10.96 -8.14 -19.13
CA GLY A 72 11.66 -6.88 -18.81
C GLY A 72 11.04 -6.12 -17.62
N LEU A 73 10.37 -6.84 -16.70
CA LEU A 73 9.71 -6.26 -15.54
C LEU A 73 10.54 -6.46 -14.27
N GLU A 74 10.58 -5.46 -13.40
CA GLU A 74 11.15 -5.55 -12.06
C GLU A 74 10.05 -5.76 -11.01
N ILE A 75 10.40 -6.34 -9.84
CA ILE A 75 9.51 -6.36 -8.69
C ILE A 75 9.76 -5.09 -7.87
N SER A 76 8.78 -4.20 -7.81
CA SER A 76 8.90 -2.95 -7.05
C SER A 76 8.72 -3.16 -5.54
N ALA A 77 7.78 -4.02 -5.17
CA ALA A 77 7.47 -4.41 -3.80
C ALA A 77 6.65 -5.71 -3.76
N LEU A 78 6.62 -6.37 -2.60
CA LEU A 78 5.58 -7.35 -2.28
C LEU A 78 4.51 -6.65 -1.44
N ALA A 79 3.24 -6.82 -1.83
CA ALA A 79 2.09 -6.13 -1.27
C ALA A 79 1.26 -7.04 -0.37
N TYR A 80 1.13 -6.66 0.91
CA TYR A 80 0.23 -7.30 1.85
C TYR A 80 -0.31 -6.25 2.83
N TYR A 81 -1.56 -5.86 2.67
CA TYR A 81 -2.19 -4.77 3.42
C TYR A 81 -3.26 -5.28 4.40
N PRO A 82 -2.86 -5.93 5.51
CA PRO A 82 -3.74 -6.41 6.58
C PRO A 82 -3.94 -5.34 7.66
N ASN A 83 -4.58 -5.74 8.79
CA ASN A 83 -4.55 -4.99 10.03
C ASN A 83 -3.63 -5.66 11.09
N PRO A 84 -2.31 -5.37 11.13
CA PRO A 84 -1.39 -5.95 12.11
C PRO A 84 -1.62 -5.52 13.56
N LEU A 85 -2.54 -4.58 13.80
CA LEU A 85 -2.98 -4.14 15.13
C LEU A 85 -4.46 -4.44 15.37
N ASP A 86 -4.99 -5.48 14.71
CA ASP A 86 -6.38 -5.91 14.86
C ASP A 86 -6.75 -6.14 16.35
N PRO A 87 -7.94 -5.70 16.81
CA PRO A 87 -8.42 -5.97 18.16
C PRO A 87 -8.52 -7.45 18.48
N ASP A 88 -8.88 -8.29 17.51
CA ASP A 88 -8.84 -9.74 17.68
C ASP A 88 -7.39 -10.25 17.69
N ALA A 89 -7.02 -10.91 18.78
CA ALA A 89 -5.65 -11.38 18.98
C ALA A 89 -5.23 -12.48 17.99
N GLY A 90 -6.20 -13.28 17.51
CA GLY A 90 -5.96 -14.31 16.50
C GLY A 90 -5.68 -13.68 15.12
N ALA A 91 -6.57 -12.78 14.69
CA ALA A 91 -6.43 -12.05 13.43
C ALA A 91 -5.14 -11.21 13.40
N ARG A 92 -4.85 -10.50 14.50
CA ARG A 92 -3.60 -9.74 14.64
C ARG A 92 -2.37 -10.62 14.47
N ARG A 93 -2.33 -11.78 15.13
CA ARG A 93 -1.22 -12.72 15.06
C ARG A 93 -1.06 -13.28 13.65
N ALA A 94 -2.17 -13.72 13.04
CA ALA A 94 -2.16 -14.22 11.67
C ALA A 94 -1.64 -13.15 10.68
N ALA A 95 -2.06 -11.89 10.83
CA ALA A 95 -1.58 -10.79 10.00
C ALA A 95 -0.06 -10.56 10.16
N GLN A 96 0.45 -10.56 11.40
CA GLN A 96 1.87 -10.37 11.69
C GLN A 96 2.71 -11.56 11.23
N ASP A 97 2.23 -12.79 11.40
CA ASP A 97 2.94 -14.01 11.00
C ASP A 97 3.03 -14.10 9.46
N HIS A 98 1.93 -13.81 8.76
CA HIS A 98 1.96 -13.76 7.29
C HIS A 98 2.84 -12.60 6.76
N LEU A 99 2.85 -11.44 7.42
CA LEU A 99 3.76 -10.34 7.05
C LEU A 99 5.24 -10.79 7.15
N LYS A 100 5.60 -11.62 8.13
CA LYS A 100 6.94 -12.21 8.20
C LYS A 100 7.21 -13.16 7.03
N GLN A 101 6.22 -13.95 6.59
CA GLN A 101 6.38 -14.78 5.38
C GLN A 101 6.60 -13.94 4.13
N VAL A 102 5.89 -12.81 3.99
CA VAL A 102 6.12 -11.87 2.89
C VAL A 102 7.53 -11.27 2.93
N ILE A 103 8.06 -10.95 4.12
CA ILE A 103 9.44 -10.46 4.29
C ILE A 103 10.46 -11.54 3.85
N LEU A 104 10.27 -12.80 4.26
CA LEU A 104 11.13 -13.92 3.83
C LEU A 104 11.05 -14.15 2.32
N ALA A 105 9.87 -14.06 1.74
CA ALA A 105 9.68 -14.16 0.29
C ALA A 105 10.38 -13.00 -0.45
N ALA A 106 10.33 -11.79 0.11
CA ALA A 106 11.03 -10.63 -0.45
C ALA A 106 12.56 -10.85 -0.47
N GLU A 107 13.14 -11.37 0.61
CA GLU A 107 14.56 -11.77 0.65
C GLU A 107 14.89 -12.79 -0.44
N GLN A 108 14.10 -13.88 -0.56
CA GLN A 108 14.31 -14.92 -1.57
C GLN A 108 14.23 -14.40 -3.01
N LEU A 109 13.36 -13.45 -3.26
CA LEU A 109 13.18 -12.82 -4.57
C LEU A 109 14.19 -11.68 -4.85
N GLY A 110 14.96 -11.26 -3.84
CA GLY A 110 15.84 -10.11 -3.93
C GLY A 110 15.08 -8.77 -3.94
N VAL A 111 13.84 -8.76 -3.45
CA VAL A 111 12.97 -7.59 -3.38
C VAL A 111 13.25 -6.84 -2.08
N ARG A 112 13.52 -5.55 -2.19
CA ARG A 112 13.91 -4.75 -1.02
C ARG A 112 12.73 -4.21 -0.23
N THR A 113 11.54 -4.10 -0.82
CA THR A 113 10.42 -3.37 -0.23
C THR A 113 9.22 -4.29 -0.01
N VAL A 114 8.64 -4.23 1.19
CA VAL A 114 7.36 -4.85 1.53
C VAL A 114 6.37 -3.73 1.86
N GLY A 115 5.28 -3.65 1.06
CA GLY A 115 4.17 -2.74 1.28
C GLY A 115 3.15 -3.32 2.25
N THR A 116 2.73 -2.54 3.25
CA THR A 116 1.75 -2.99 4.25
C THR A 116 1.02 -1.82 4.92
N PHE A 117 -0.01 -2.12 5.72
CA PHE A 117 -0.59 -1.17 6.67
C PHE A 117 0.02 -1.31 8.05
N VAL A 118 -0.05 -0.24 8.84
CA VAL A 118 0.27 -0.32 10.28
C VAL A 118 -0.84 -1.03 11.05
N GLY A 119 -2.08 -0.81 10.62
CA GLY A 119 -3.26 -1.28 11.31
C GLY A 119 -3.69 -0.37 12.47
N ARG A 120 -4.85 -0.68 13.05
CA ARG A 120 -5.41 0.04 14.21
C ARG A 120 -6.58 -0.75 14.81
N ASP A 121 -6.74 -0.65 16.12
CA ASP A 121 -8.01 -0.92 16.78
C ASP A 121 -8.86 0.37 16.79
N ARG A 122 -9.84 0.45 15.88
CA ARG A 122 -10.74 1.62 15.76
C ARG A 122 -11.66 1.83 16.97
N SER A 123 -11.86 0.81 17.78
CA SER A 123 -12.67 0.90 19.01
C SER A 123 -11.95 1.63 20.14
N GLN A 124 -10.64 1.86 19.98
CA GLN A 124 -9.78 2.50 20.98
C GLN A 124 -9.34 3.91 20.55
N PRO A 125 -9.03 4.79 21.51
CA PRO A 125 -8.41 6.06 21.20
C PRO A 125 -7.06 5.90 20.47
N VAL A 126 -6.71 6.87 19.64
CA VAL A 126 -5.42 6.90 18.89
C VAL A 126 -4.21 6.68 19.83
N SER A 127 -4.26 7.24 21.05
CA SER A 127 -3.19 7.07 22.04
C SER A 127 -2.97 5.61 22.45
N ARG A 128 -4.04 4.82 22.52
CA ARG A 128 -3.94 3.39 22.81
C ARG A 128 -3.41 2.60 21.61
N SER A 129 -3.85 2.95 20.39
CA SER A 129 -3.31 2.36 19.17
C SER A 129 -1.82 2.68 18.99
N LEU A 130 -1.37 3.89 19.36
CA LEU A 130 0.05 4.24 19.37
C LEU A 130 0.86 3.43 20.41
N ALA A 131 0.32 3.21 21.60
CA ALA A 131 0.98 2.37 22.60
C ALA A 131 1.09 0.91 22.11
N GLN A 132 0.07 0.39 21.44
CA GLN A 132 0.10 -0.93 20.84
C GLN A 132 1.11 -1.00 19.68
N PHE A 133 1.20 0.05 18.87
CA PHE A 133 2.21 0.19 17.82
C PHE A 133 3.63 0.14 18.40
N GLU A 134 3.91 0.91 19.44
CA GLU A 134 5.20 0.96 20.13
C GLU A 134 5.64 -0.42 20.68
N GLU A 135 4.68 -1.25 21.08
CA GLU A 135 4.94 -2.62 21.56
C GLU A 135 5.14 -3.62 20.42
N GLN A 136 4.30 -3.56 19.37
CA GLN A 136 4.18 -4.63 18.37
C GLN A 136 5.09 -4.44 17.14
N TRP A 137 5.38 -3.19 16.77
CA TRP A 137 6.06 -2.89 15.50
C TRP A 137 7.60 -2.98 15.55
N PRO A 138 8.30 -2.61 16.62
CA PRO A 138 9.76 -2.72 16.65
C PRO A 138 10.30 -4.12 16.32
N PRO A 139 9.72 -5.23 16.82
CA PRO A 139 10.16 -6.57 16.44
C PRO A 139 9.93 -6.91 14.95
N LEU A 140 8.86 -6.41 14.33
CA LEU A 140 8.59 -6.64 12.91
C LEU A 140 9.59 -5.88 12.02
N VAL A 141 9.90 -4.63 12.39
CA VAL A 141 10.87 -3.81 11.67
C VAL A 141 12.29 -4.36 11.82
N ALA A 142 12.65 -4.84 13.01
CA ALA A 142 13.92 -5.52 13.24
C ALA A 142 14.04 -6.80 12.41
N PHE A 143 13.00 -7.62 12.38
CA PHE A 143 12.95 -8.83 11.55
C PHE A 143 13.13 -8.49 10.05
N ALA A 144 12.47 -7.46 9.56
CA ALA A 144 12.67 -7.02 8.18
C ALA A 144 14.12 -6.57 7.90
N ALA A 145 14.76 -5.88 8.85
CA ALA A 145 16.16 -5.46 8.73
C ALA A 145 17.12 -6.67 8.67
N GLU A 146 16.89 -7.71 9.49
CA GLU A 146 17.67 -8.94 9.50
C GLU A 146 17.63 -9.67 8.14
N HIS A 147 16.52 -9.52 7.39
CA HIS A 147 16.32 -10.10 6.07
C HIS A 147 16.59 -9.11 4.91
N GLY A 148 17.29 -7.99 5.18
CA GLY A 148 17.67 -7.01 4.15
C GLY A 148 16.52 -6.26 3.52
N THR A 149 15.32 -6.31 4.12
CA THR A 149 14.11 -5.68 3.61
C THR A 149 13.75 -4.42 4.39
N ARG A 150 12.99 -3.55 3.74
CA ARG A 150 12.40 -2.36 4.34
C ARG A 150 10.87 -2.43 4.28
N ILE A 151 10.22 -1.92 5.29
CA ILE A 151 8.77 -1.86 5.38
C ILE A 151 8.30 -0.48 4.93
N ALA A 152 7.42 -0.45 3.93
CA ALA A 152 6.76 0.73 3.41
C ALA A 152 5.28 0.73 3.84
N ILE A 153 4.93 1.55 4.86
CA ILE A 153 3.56 1.66 5.34
C ILE A 153 2.74 2.60 4.48
N GLU A 154 1.59 2.14 4.02
CA GLU A 154 0.69 2.99 3.23
C GLU A 154 -0.14 3.91 4.14
N ASN A 155 -0.36 5.12 3.65
CA ASN A 155 -1.11 6.16 4.36
C ASN A 155 -2.64 6.12 4.12
N CYS A 156 -3.17 5.02 3.64
CA CYS A 156 -4.61 4.79 3.55
C CYS A 156 -5.23 4.69 4.95
N PRO A 157 -6.30 5.45 5.26
CA PRO A 157 -7.01 5.31 6.54
C PRO A 157 -7.75 3.98 6.71
N MET A 158 -7.98 3.20 5.66
CA MET A 158 -8.78 1.96 5.65
C MET A 158 -10.20 2.17 6.18
N ILE A 159 -10.95 3.03 5.54
CA ILE A 159 -12.36 3.28 5.87
C ILE A 159 -13.22 2.44 4.91
N PHE A 160 -14.01 1.51 5.45
CA PHE A 160 -14.84 0.59 4.69
C PHE A 160 -16.33 0.77 4.91
N SER A 161 -16.75 1.49 5.95
CA SER A 161 -18.14 1.72 6.29
C SER A 161 -18.35 3.10 6.88
N GLU A 162 -19.62 3.48 6.95
CA GLU A 162 -20.06 4.75 7.53
C GLU A 162 -19.77 4.88 9.03
N ASP A 163 -19.53 3.79 9.71
CA ASP A 163 -19.30 3.76 11.17
C ASP A 163 -17.83 3.89 11.59
N GLU A 164 -16.93 4.09 10.65
CA GLU A 164 -15.47 4.05 10.92
C GLU A 164 -14.83 5.43 11.13
N TRP A 165 -15.62 6.48 11.16
CA TRP A 165 -15.15 7.81 11.47
C TRP A 165 -14.98 8.03 13.00
N PRO A 166 -13.93 8.74 13.43
CA PRO A 166 -12.81 9.26 12.67
C PRO A 166 -11.65 8.27 12.60
N GLY A 167 -11.21 7.91 11.41
CA GLY A 167 -9.88 7.40 11.19
C GLY A 167 -9.68 5.91 10.92
N GLY A 168 -10.72 5.15 10.59
CA GLY A 168 -10.58 3.83 9.99
C GLY A 168 -9.73 2.81 10.75
N ASN A 169 -9.25 1.80 10.02
CA ASN A 169 -8.52 0.66 10.57
C ASN A 169 -6.99 0.75 10.39
N ASN A 170 -6.47 1.90 9.96
CA ASN A 170 -5.03 2.11 9.84
C ASN A 170 -4.60 3.40 10.55
N LEU A 171 -3.51 3.33 11.31
CA LEU A 171 -2.98 4.44 12.11
C LEU A 171 -2.20 5.46 11.28
N ALA A 172 -1.65 5.06 10.12
CA ALA A 172 -0.72 5.84 9.32
C ALA A 172 -1.36 6.93 8.45
N TYR A 173 -2.47 7.55 8.84
CA TYR A 173 -3.28 8.40 7.97
C TYR A 173 -2.89 9.89 7.93
N SER A 174 -1.90 10.34 8.69
CA SER A 174 -1.55 11.76 8.71
C SER A 174 -0.08 12.03 9.05
N PRO A 175 0.50 13.17 8.59
CA PRO A 175 1.87 13.58 8.91
C PRO A 175 2.17 13.62 10.41
N ALA A 176 1.21 14.02 11.25
CA ALA A 176 1.39 14.03 12.70
C ALA A 176 1.62 12.64 13.28
N LEU A 177 0.88 11.64 12.78
CA LEU A 177 1.05 10.25 13.19
C LEU A 177 2.32 9.64 12.62
N TRP A 178 2.69 9.94 11.37
CA TRP A 178 3.96 9.48 10.78
C TRP A 178 5.15 9.94 11.61
N ARG A 179 5.21 11.23 12.03
CA ARG A 179 6.30 11.73 12.90
C ARG A 179 6.37 10.93 14.20
N ARG A 180 5.24 10.71 14.86
CA ARG A 180 5.21 9.95 16.11
C ARG A 180 5.65 8.50 15.91
N MET A 181 5.21 7.85 14.84
CA MET A 181 5.62 6.48 14.55
C MET A 181 7.12 6.38 14.24
N PHE A 182 7.68 7.33 13.48
CA PHE A 182 9.12 7.36 13.20
C PHE A 182 9.98 7.77 14.40
N GLU A 183 9.43 8.52 15.36
CA GLU A 183 10.07 8.77 16.65
C GLU A 183 10.10 7.52 17.53
N MET A 184 9.01 6.73 17.56
CA MET A 184 8.91 5.47 18.31
C MET A 184 9.75 4.35 17.66
N VAL A 185 9.79 4.30 16.34
CA VAL A 185 10.55 3.33 15.55
C VAL A 185 11.48 4.08 14.58
N PRO A 186 12.64 4.56 15.05
CA PRO A 186 13.53 5.39 14.26
C PRO A 186 14.34 4.63 13.20
N ALA A 187 14.16 3.32 13.08
CA ALA A 187 14.86 2.44 12.16
C ALA A 187 14.81 2.96 10.71
N GLU A 188 15.93 2.92 10.00
CA GLU A 188 16.05 3.43 8.63
C GLU A 188 15.28 2.61 7.59
N ASN A 189 14.97 1.34 7.90
CA ASN A 189 14.20 0.45 7.05
C ASN A 189 12.68 0.51 7.30
N PHE A 190 12.19 1.52 8.01
CA PHE A 190 10.78 1.77 8.24
C PHE A 190 10.38 3.12 7.64
N GLY A 191 9.46 3.13 6.67
CA GLY A 191 9.09 4.32 5.91
C GLY A 191 7.70 4.20 5.28
N LEU A 192 7.42 5.04 4.29
CA LEU A 192 6.11 5.18 3.66
C LEU A 192 6.05 4.47 2.30
N ASN A 193 4.93 3.83 2.03
CA ASN A 193 4.35 3.71 0.71
C ASN A 193 3.39 4.90 0.55
N PHE A 194 3.81 5.92 -0.18
CA PHE A 194 3.14 7.22 -0.20
C PHE A 194 2.05 7.26 -1.27
N ASP A 195 0.80 7.40 -0.84
CA ASP A 195 -0.36 7.59 -1.71
C ASP A 195 -0.90 9.02 -1.58
N PRO A 196 -0.81 9.85 -2.63
CA PRO A 196 -1.31 11.22 -2.59
C PRO A 196 -2.84 11.31 -2.48
N SER A 197 -3.58 10.32 -2.98
CA SER A 197 -5.03 10.35 -3.06
C SER A 197 -5.69 10.48 -1.69
N HIS A 198 -5.14 9.79 -0.69
CA HIS A 198 -5.63 9.83 0.68
C HIS A 198 -5.39 11.16 1.39
N LEU A 199 -4.48 11.98 0.88
CA LEU A 199 -4.23 13.32 1.42
C LEU A 199 -5.20 14.36 0.84
N ILE A 200 -5.68 14.16 -0.40
CA ILE A 200 -6.59 15.10 -1.10
C ILE A 200 -7.87 15.31 -0.30
N TRP A 201 -8.56 14.24 0.04
CA TRP A 201 -9.83 14.35 0.75
C TRP A 201 -9.67 14.74 2.23
N GLN A 202 -8.47 14.59 2.80
CA GLN A 202 -8.13 15.09 4.13
C GLN A 202 -7.65 16.54 4.11
N PHE A 203 -7.58 17.19 2.93
CA PHE A 203 -7.06 18.55 2.74
C PHE A 203 -5.61 18.73 3.24
N ILE A 204 -4.79 17.67 3.16
CA ILE A 204 -3.37 17.70 3.53
C ILE A 204 -2.56 18.08 2.28
N ASP A 205 -1.63 19.03 2.43
CA ASP A 205 -0.74 19.45 1.34
C ASP A 205 0.23 18.33 0.96
N VAL A 206 0.01 17.75 -0.22
CA VAL A 206 0.80 16.63 -0.77
C VAL A 206 2.26 17.03 -0.98
N GLY A 207 2.50 18.22 -1.53
CA GLY A 207 3.86 18.69 -1.83
C GLY A 207 4.69 18.90 -0.56
N ARG A 208 4.07 19.48 0.47
CA ARG A 208 4.69 19.63 1.79
C ARG A 208 4.96 18.27 2.44
N ALA A 209 4.01 17.35 2.37
CA ALA A 209 4.18 16.01 2.93
C ALA A 209 5.36 15.27 2.27
N VAL A 210 5.49 15.34 0.93
CA VAL A 210 6.66 14.80 0.21
C VAL A 210 7.96 15.42 0.72
N GLY A 211 8.01 16.75 0.85
CA GLY A 211 9.22 17.46 1.35
C GLY A 211 9.59 17.07 2.78
N ASP A 212 8.60 17.02 3.68
CA ASP A 212 8.81 16.73 5.10
C ASP A 212 9.27 15.28 5.35
N PHE A 213 8.86 14.33 4.47
CA PHE A 213 9.12 12.89 4.65
C PHE A 213 9.96 12.26 3.54
N ALA A 214 10.64 13.05 2.71
CA ALA A 214 11.42 12.58 1.55
C ALA A 214 12.31 11.37 1.85
N ALA A 215 13.07 11.39 2.95
CA ALA A 215 13.97 10.31 3.35
C ALA A 215 13.24 9.01 3.81
N ARG A 216 11.94 9.10 4.01
CA ARG A 216 11.09 7.97 4.45
C ARG A 216 10.15 7.47 3.37
N ILE A 217 10.10 8.05 2.17
CA ILE A 217 9.31 7.55 1.06
C ILE A 217 10.11 6.46 0.35
N PHE A 218 9.64 5.21 0.50
CA PHE A 218 10.30 4.04 -0.07
C PHE A 218 9.61 3.52 -1.33
N HIS A 219 8.31 3.75 -1.41
CA HIS A 219 7.47 3.36 -2.52
C HIS A 219 6.35 4.40 -2.68
N VAL A 220 5.72 4.45 -3.84
CA VAL A 220 4.64 5.39 -4.14
C VAL A 220 3.49 4.65 -4.81
N HIS A 221 2.28 4.85 -4.32
CA HIS A 221 1.06 4.50 -5.04
C HIS A 221 0.59 5.67 -5.90
N ALA A 222 0.27 5.38 -7.15
CA ALA A 222 -0.39 6.31 -8.06
C ALA A 222 -1.88 5.97 -8.11
N LYS A 223 -2.62 6.57 -7.20
CA LYS A 223 -4.07 6.60 -7.16
C LYS A 223 -4.53 8.04 -7.11
N ASP A 224 -5.65 8.35 -7.72
CA ASP A 224 -6.25 9.67 -7.67
C ASP A 224 -7.54 9.66 -6.85
N MET A 225 -8.03 10.84 -6.54
CA MET A 225 -9.24 11.03 -5.75
C MET A 225 -10.03 12.22 -6.29
N GLU A 226 -11.25 11.98 -6.68
CA GLU A 226 -12.25 13.03 -6.97
C GLU A 226 -13.06 13.31 -5.71
N ILE A 227 -13.32 14.58 -5.45
CA ILE A 227 -14.24 15.01 -4.41
C ILE A 227 -15.60 15.28 -5.04
N ASP A 228 -16.56 14.40 -4.79
CA ASP A 228 -17.97 14.68 -5.11
C ASP A 228 -18.45 15.85 -4.25
N ARG A 229 -18.59 17.00 -4.90
CA ARG A 229 -18.93 18.26 -4.22
C ARG A 229 -20.37 18.27 -3.70
N ASP A 230 -21.27 17.59 -4.38
CA ASP A 230 -22.66 17.49 -3.95
C ASP A 230 -22.79 16.55 -2.76
N GLY A 231 -22.11 15.40 -2.79
CA GLY A 231 -22.02 14.50 -1.66
C GLY A 231 -21.36 15.15 -0.44
N LEU A 232 -20.28 15.91 -0.66
CA LEU A 232 -19.62 16.67 0.43
C LEU A 232 -20.53 17.76 1.01
N TYR A 233 -21.33 18.44 0.18
CA TYR A 233 -22.31 19.43 0.64
C TYR A 233 -23.38 18.79 1.53
N GLU A 234 -23.94 17.66 1.10
CA GLU A 234 -25.01 16.97 1.84
C GLU A 234 -24.52 16.34 3.15
N GLN A 235 -23.31 15.79 3.17
CA GLN A 235 -22.83 14.98 4.28
C GLN A 235 -21.78 15.71 5.16
N GLY A 236 -21.03 16.63 4.59
CA GLY A 236 -19.90 17.30 5.25
C GLY A 236 -18.72 16.37 5.53
N VAL A 237 -17.61 16.97 5.94
CA VAL A 237 -16.36 16.21 6.25
C VAL A 237 -16.48 15.32 7.49
N MET A 238 -17.47 15.57 8.34
CA MET A 238 -17.73 14.75 9.55
C MET A 238 -18.58 13.53 9.24
N SER A 239 -19.08 13.41 8.03
CA SER A 239 -19.71 12.18 7.60
C SER A 239 -18.68 11.07 7.49
N LEU A 240 -19.11 9.99 7.44
CA LEU A 240 -18.69 8.63 7.53
C LEU A 240 -17.72 8.16 6.44
N GLY A 241 -16.94 9.02 5.85
CA GLY A 241 -15.84 8.68 4.97
C GLY A 241 -16.19 8.03 3.61
N MET A 242 -17.44 7.66 3.42
CA MET A 242 -17.92 7.01 2.19
C MET A 242 -19.05 7.85 1.58
N GLY A 243 -18.96 8.24 0.34
CA GLY A 243 -20.06 8.92 -0.35
C GLY A 243 -19.70 10.21 -1.06
N TRP A 244 -18.56 10.82 -0.74
CA TRP A 244 -18.05 12.00 -1.43
C TRP A 244 -16.58 11.87 -1.85
N GLN A 245 -15.93 10.78 -1.44
CA GLN A 245 -14.58 10.41 -1.85
C GLN A 245 -14.67 9.37 -2.97
N VAL A 246 -14.27 9.72 -4.16
CA VAL A 246 -14.38 8.83 -5.33
C VAL A 246 -12.97 8.49 -5.81
N PRO A 247 -12.48 7.26 -5.56
CA PRO A 247 -11.21 6.81 -6.13
C PRO A 247 -11.23 6.88 -7.65
N ARG A 248 -10.14 7.38 -8.22
CA ARG A 248 -9.97 7.56 -9.67
C ARG A 248 -8.63 7.03 -10.14
N LEU A 249 -8.56 6.66 -11.41
CA LEU A 249 -7.30 6.47 -12.10
C LEU A 249 -6.50 7.78 -12.10
N PRO A 250 -5.14 7.70 -12.09
CA PRO A 250 -4.29 8.88 -12.10
C PRO A 250 -4.62 9.86 -13.22
N GLY A 251 -4.87 11.11 -12.85
CA GLY A 251 -5.24 12.19 -13.76
C GLY A 251 -6.74 12.41 -13.93
N LEU A 252 -7.60 11.57 -13.36
CA LEU A 252 -9.05 11.73 -13.40
C LEU A 252 -9.63 12.31 -12.10
N GLY A 253 -8.80 12.60 -11.10
CA GLY A 253 -9.16 13.21 -9.83
C GLY A 253 -8.53 14.57 -9.59
N GLU A 254 -8.27 14.90 -8.33
CA GLU A 254 -7.78 16.22 -7.88
C GLU A 254 -6.29 16.23 -7.53
N VAL A 255 -5.57 15.10 -7.66
CA VAL A 255 -4.12 15.07 -7.46
C VAL A 255 -3.43 15.92 -8.54
N ARG A 256 -2.67 16.91 -8.14
CA ARG A 256 -1.87 17.71 -9.06
C ARG A 256 -0.58 16.96 -9.43
N TRP A 257 -0.73 16.01 -10.37
CA TRP A 257 0.34 15.10 -10.81
C TRP A 257 1.60 15.83 -11.25
N ASP A 258 1.45 16.96 -11.96
CA ASP A 258 2.55 17.83 -12.36
C ASP A 258 3.39 18.32 -11.17
N ARG A 259 2.73 18.71 -10.08
CA ARG A 259 3.38 19.18 -8.85
C ARG A 259 3.90 18.02 -7.99
N PHE A 260 3.14 16.94 -7.91
CA PHE A 260 3.51 15.78 -7.12
C PHE A 260 4.77 15.10 -7.67
N ILE A 261 4.82 14.80 -8.97
CA ILE A 261 6.01 14.21 -9.63
C ILE A 261 7.22 15.17 -9.51
N ALA A 262 7.00 16.48 -9.72
CA ALA A 262 8.06 17.45 -9.53
C ALA A 262 8.56 17.53 -8.06
N ALA A 263 7.68 17.32 -7.06
CA ALA A 263 8.08 17.28 -5.66
C ALA A 263 8.91 16.03 -5.35
N LEU A 264 8.49 14.85 -5.82
CA LEU A 264 9.26 13.60 -5.72
C LEU A 264 10.64 13.74 -6.36
N TYR A 265 10.71 14.28 -7.58
CA TYR A 265 11.98 14.50 -8.26
C TYR A 265 12.91 15.43 -7.48
N ARG A 266 12.39 16.57 -6.99
CA ARG A 266 13.19 17.53 -6.19
C ARG A 266 13.63 16.97 -4.84
N SER A 267 12.88 16.01 -4.28
CA SER A 267 13.26 15.34 -3.04
C SER A 267 14.33 14.25 -3.24
N GLY A 268 14.71 13.98 -4.49
CA GLY A 268 15.67 12.93 -4.85
C GLY A 268 15.06 11.53 -4.90
N TYR A 269 13.73 11.40 -4.90
CA TYR A 269 13.09 10.11 -5.06
C TYR A 269 13.31 9.57 -6.49
N ASP A 270 13.87 8.39 -6.59
CA ASP A 270 14.11 7.69 -7.86
C ASP A 270 13.69 6.22 -7.79
N GLY A 271 12.62 5.95 -7.04
CA GLY A 271 12.05 4.63 -6.85
C GLY A 271 10.94 4.29 -7.84
N PHE A 272 10.05 3.41 -7.39
CA PHE A 272 8.92 2.91 -8.17
C PHE A 272 7.64 3.69 -7.82
N ILE A 273 6.81 3.87 -8.82
CA ILE A 273 5.47 4.44 -8.69
C ILE A 273 4.50 3.41 -9.25
N SER A 274 3.76 2.72 -8.40
CA SER A 274 2.80 1.69 -8.79
C SER A 274 1.39 2.28 -8.93
N ILE A 275 0.77 2.10 -10.09
CA ILE A 275 -0.66 2.40 -10.23
C ILE A 275 -1.45 1.46 -9.32
N GLU A 276 -2.26 2.03 -8.44
CA GLU A 276 -3.26 1.34 -7.66
C GLU A 276 -4.65 1.66 -8.23
N HIS A 277 -5.26 0.66 -8.86
CA HIS A 277 -6.55 0.84 -9.51
C HIS A 277 -7.69 0.53 -8.54
N GLU A 278 -8.49 1.56 -8.22
CA GLU A 278 -9.73 1.46 -7.45
C GLU A 278 -10.89 2.25 -8.08
N ASP A 279 -10.73 2.68 -9.34
CA ASP A 279 -11.77 3.43 -10.06
C ASP A 279 -12.87 2.50 -10.59
N ARG A 280 -14.05 2.61 -9.99
CA ARG A 280 -15.20 1.76 -10.34
C ARG A 280 -15.70 1.93 -11.76
N ALA A 281 -15.40 3.06 -12.40
CA ALA A 281 -15.82 3.31 -13.77
C ALA A 281 -15.08 2.44 -14.80
N PHE A 282 -13.92 1.88 -14.39
CA PHE A 282 -13.05 1.08 -15.24
C PHE A 282 -12.87 -0.36 -14.72
N GLU A 283 -13.77 -0.82 -13.84
CA GLU A 283 -13.74 -2.22 -13.37
C GLU A 283 -14.31 -3.17 -14.40
N GLY A 284 -13.69 -4.36 -14.52
CA GLY A 284 -14.23 -5.50 -15.24
C GLY A 284 -13.96 -5.53 -16.73
N ASP A 285 -13.23 -4.59 -17.28
CA ASP A 285 -12.84 -4.56 -18.68
C ASP A 285 -11.34 -4.32 -18.82
N LEU A 286 -10.63 -5.30 -19.37
CA LEU A 286 -9.19 -5.22 -19.64
C LEU A 286 -8.84 -4.43 -20.91
N GLU A 287 -9.83 -4.07 -21.72
CA GLU A 287 -9.66 -3.34 -22.98
C GLU A 287 -9.89 -1.83 -22.83
N LEU A 288 -10.42 -1.39 -21.68
CA LEU A 288 -10.59 0.02 -21.35
C LEU A 288 -9.36 0.57 -20.65
#